data_d84f8d96b727d1a162f3c857c8230f74
#
_entry.id   d84f8d96b727d1a162f3c857c8230f74
#
_cell.length_a   1.000
_cell.length_b   1.000
_cell.length_c   1.000
_cell.angle_alpha   90.00
_cell.angle_beta   90.00
_cell.angle_gamma   90.00
#
_symmetry.space_group_name_H-M   'P 1'
#
loop_
_entity.id
_entity.type
_entity.pdbx_description
1 polymer ?
#
loop_
_entity_poly.entity_id
_entity_poly.type
_entity_poly.pdbx_seq_one_letter_code
_entity_poly.pdbx_strand_id
1 'polypeptide(L)'
;DPRSLWLAAAALLSARPTLAPGPQLLTRARALVQLPAHTVAPPSHTVAPPSHPRPLADRTAHGGLLFVVPLLRHLGIDAFLAAHPALADAELPLHILHDIATRCGAPPDDPLRLALGAPSLDLPHTPIHDERLLAAAGPIRLRDTPPALALFRAALRRHVRRGARIGLRTLVVRPARVWSSRTHLDLGFAMDLVDLGIRRIGADLHPGHVPWLGRMIHFHHGHQHF
;
A
#
# COMPACT_ATOMS: atom_id res chain seq x y z
N ASP A 1 -24.31 26.77 -11.16
CA ASP A 1 -22.89 27.07 -10.92
C ASP A 1 -22.01 26.05 -11.65
N PRO A 2 -21.08 26.47 -12.52
CA PRO A 2 -20.18 25.57 -13.23
C PRO A 2 -19.39 24.63 -12.33
N ARG A 3 -19.00 25.08 -11.12
CA ARG A 3 -18.26 24.26 -10.15
C ARG A 3 -19.07 23.05 -9.66
N SER A 4 -20.36 23.23 -9.38
CA SER A 4 -21.24 22.16 -8.95
C SER A 4 -21.41 21.11 -10.06
N LEU A 5 -21.43 21.54 -11.30
CA LEU A 5 -21.55 20.66 -12.46
C LEU A 5 -20.30 19.80 -12.67
N TRP A 6 -19.11 20.37 -12.48
CA TRP A 6 -17.86 19.65 -12.53
C TRP A 6 -17.70 18.64 -11.40
N LEU A 7 -18.13 19.00 -10.17
CA LEU A 7 -18.10 18.08 -9.03
C LEU A 7 -19.06 16.91 -9.25
N ALA A 8 -20.27 17.16 -9.77
CA ALA A 8 -21.22 16.09 -10.10
C ALA A 8 -20.70 15.18 -11.22
N ALA A 9 -20.04 15.73 -12.24
CA ALA A 9 -19.43 14.95 -13.31
C ALA A 9 -18.27 14.09 -12.79
N ALA A 10 -17.41 14.64 -11.94
CA ALA A 10 -16.31 13.90 -11.30
C ALA A 10 -16.83 12.77 -10.42
N ALA A 11 -17.88 13.01 -9.63
CA ALA A 11 -18.51 11.98 -8.80
C ALA A 11 -19.11 10.83 -9.65
N LEU A 12 -19.75 11.17 -10.78
CA LEU A 12 -20.29 10.15 -11.70
C LEU A 12 -19.19 9.30 -12.36
N LEU A 13 -18.07 9.91 -12.75
CA LEU A 13 -16.92 9.19 -13.31
C LEU A 13 -16.25 8.29 -12.26
N SER A 14 -16.15 8.75 -11.02
CA SER A 14 -15.62 7.95 -9.92
C SER A 14 -16.50 6.75 -9.57
N ALA A 15 -17.84 6.92 -9.65
CA ALA A 15 -18.79 5.86 -9.36
C ALA A 15 -18.95 4.85 -10.52
N ARG A 16 -18.66 5.28 -11.75
CA ARG A 16 -18.79 4.43 -12.97
C ARG A 16 -17.66 4.75 -13.95
N PRO A 17 -16.48 4.15 -13.79
CA PRO A 17 -15.31 4.43 -14.63
C PRO A 17 -15.49 4.04 -16.11
N THR A 18 -16.55 3.30 -16.46
CA THR A 18 -16.89 2.94 -17.84
C THR A 18 -17.67 4.04 -18.59
N LEU A 19 -18.07 5.13 -17.92
CA LEU A 19 -18.74 6.24 -18.59
C LEU A 19 -17.72 7.05 -19.39
N ALA A 20 -17.88 7.02 -20.73
CA ALA A 20 -17.06 7.88 -21.58
C ALA A 20 -17.37 9.37 -21.33
N PRO A 21 -16.36 10.26 -21.29
CA PRO A 21 -16.60 11.68 -21.24
C PRO A 21 -17.32 12.14 -22.54
N GLY A 22 -18.55 12.62 -22.41
CA GLY A 22 -19.37 13.01 -23.54
C GLY A 22 -20.65 13.74 -23.11
N PRO A 23 -21.51 14.14 -24.07
CA PRO A 23 -22.71 14.91 -23.78
C PRO A 23 -23.67 14.21 -22.80
N GLN A 24 -23.69 12.90 -22.76
CA GLN A 24 -24.50 12.13 -21.81
C GLN A 24 -24.03 12.31 -20.35
N LEU A 25 -22.72 12.45 -20.10
CA LEU A 25 -22.18 12.75 -18.78
C LEU A 25 -22.67 14.12 -18.28
N LEU A 26 -22.62 15.13 -19.17
CA LEU A 26 -23.07 16.48 -18.84
C LEU A 26 -24.58 16.53 -18.57
N THR A 27 -25.38 15.79 -19.33
CA THR A 27 -26.83 15.69 -19.10
C THR A 27 -27.14 15.05 -17.73
N ARG A 28 -26.45 13.98 -17.37
CA ARG A 28 -26.61 13.33 -16.06
C ARG A 28 -26.09 14.18 -14.90
N ALA A 29 -24.98 14.87 -15.10
CA ALA A 29 -24.45 15.82 -14.12
C ALA A 29 -25.41 16.99 -13.87
N ARG A 30 -26.03 17.53 -14.92
CA ARG A 30 -27.07 18.56 -14.82
C ARG A 30 -28.30 18.07 -14.06
N ALA A 31 -28.76 16.84 -14.32
CA ALA A 31 -29.88 16.24 -13.61
C ALA A 31 -29.61 16.09 -12.11
N LEU A 32 -28.37 15.76 -11.70
CA LEU A 32 -27.99 15.67 -10.31
C LEU A 32 -27.92 17.03 -9.61
N VAL A 33 -27.49 18.07 -10.32
CA VAL A 33 -27.44 19.45 -9.78
C VAL A 33 -28.83 20.09 -9.69
N GLN A 34 -29.79 19.63 -10.52
CA GLN A 34 -31.17 20.13 -10.55
C GLN A 34 -32.11 19.37 -9.61
N LEU A 35 -31.69 18.29 -8.97
CA LEU A 35 -32.46 17.67 -7.89
C LEU A 35 -32.67 18.74 -6.82
N PRO A 36 -33.94 19.02 -6.40
CA PRO A 36 -34.19 19.95 -5.32
C PRO A 36 -33.36 19.46 -4.12
N ALA A 37 -32.58 20.36 -3.57
CA ALA A 37 -31.95 20.12 -2.29
C ALA A 37 -33.09 19.86 -1.29
N HIS A 38 -33.46 18.59 -1.12
CA HIS A 38 -34.20 18.21 0.05
C HIS A 38 -33.33 18.71 1.18
N THR A 39 -33.85 19.69 1.92
CA THR A 39 -33.31 20.15 3.17
C THR A 39 -33.38 18.95 4.09
N VAL A 40 -32.44 18.02 3.90
CA VAL A 40 -32.10 17.05 4.92
C VAL A 40 -31.53 17.93 6.02
N ALA A 41 -32.35 18.22 7.04
CA ALA A 41 -31.84 18.75 8.28
C ALA A 41 -30.57 17.94 8.58
N PRO A 42 -29.45 18.60 8.87
CA PRO A 42 -28.24 17.86 9.16
C PRO A 42 -28.63 16.86 10.24
N PRO A 43 -28.53 15.56 10.00
CA PRO A 43 -28.79 14.62 11.06
C PRO A 43 -27.80 15.01 12.13
N SER A 44 -28.31 15.40 13.30
CA SER A 44 -27.54 15.55 14.53
C SER A 44 -27.13 14.15 14.96
N HIS A 45 -26.49 13.46 14.02
CA HIS A 45 -25.79 12.24 14.28
C HIS A 45 -24.40 12.65 14.75
N THR A 46 -24.32 12.96 16.04
CA THR A 46 -23.21 12.43 16.80
C THR A 46 -23.34 10.91 16.66
N VAL A 47 -22.99 10.40 15.46
CA VAL A 47 -22.74 8.99 15.27
C VAL A 47 -21.48 8.77 16.08
N ALA A 48 -21.69 8.38 17.33
CA ALA A 48 -20.64 7.70 18.05
C ALA A 48 -20.13 6.63 17.06
N PRO A 49 -18.83 6.65 16.73
CA PRO A 49 -18.31 5.69 15.79
C PRO A 49 -18.77 4.32 16.28
N PRO A 50 -19.29 3.45 15.40
CA PRO A 50 -19.83 2.17 15.83
C PRO A 50 -18.79 1.51 16.70
N SER A 51 -19.15 1.28 17.96
CA SER A 51 -18.31 0.62 18.97
C SER A 51 -18.27 -0.87 18.63
N HIS A 52 -17.84 -1.19 17.40
CA HIS A 52 -17.37 -2.54 17.14
C HIS A 52 -16.17 -2.72 18.05
N PRO A 53 -16.12 -3.77 18.87
CA PRO A 53 -14.91 -4.08 19.61
C PRO A 53 -13.79 -4.16 18.60
N ARG A 54 -12.97 -3.09 18.52
CA ARG A 54 -11.76 -3.12 17.70
C ARG A 54 -10.95 -4.29 18.23
N PRO A 55 -10.60 -5.27 17.40
CA PRO A 55 -9.71 -6.33 17.84
C PRO A 55 -8.52 -5.66 18.50
N LEU A 56 -8.04 -6.24 19.62
CA LEU A 56 -6.88 -5.73 20.34
C LEU A 56 -5.78 -5.47 19.31
N ALA A 57 -5.33 -4.21 19.25
CA ALA A 57 -4.28 -3.84 18.31
C ALA A 57 -2.97 -4.41 18.84
N ASP A 58 -2.35 -5.27 18.06
CA ASP A 58 -1.02 -5.76 18.36
C ASP A 58 0.04 -4.70 18.05
N ARG A 59 1.10 -4.64 18.83
CA ARG A 59 2.20 -3.69 18.63
C ARG A 59 3.33 -4.35 17.85
N THR A 60 3.82 -3.67 16.82
CA THR A 60 5.04 -4.05 16.11
C THR A 60 6.07 -2.93 16.16
N ALA A 61 7.35 -3.29 16.18
CA ALA A 61 8.43 -2.35 15.96
C ALA A 61 8.72 -2.12 14.47
N HIS A 62 8.10 -2.89 13.57
CA HIS A 62 8.41 -2.98 12.16
C HIS A 62 7.26 -2.52 11.26
N GLY A 63 6.39 -1.63 11.75
CA GLY A 63 5.20 -1.13 11.00
C GLY A 63 5.54 -0.53 9.65
N GLY A 64 6.70 0.13 9.52
CA GLY A 64 7.19 0.66 8.25
C GLY A 64 7.47 -0.41 7.17
N LEU A 65 7.37 -1.70 7.47
CA LEU A 65 7.45 -2.77 6.48
C LEU A 65 6.39 -2.59 5.39
N LEU A 66 5.19 -2.13 5.74
CA LEU A 66 4.14 -1.91 4.74
C LEU A 66 4.35 -0.66 3.88
N PHE A 67 5.23 0.25 4.25
CA PHE A 67 5.68 1.33 3.37
C PHE A 67 6.43 0.81 2.14
N VAL A 68 6.89 -0.43 2.18
CA VAL A 68 7.49 -1.11 1.01
C VAL A 68 6.44 -1.41 -0.07
N VAL A 69 5.17 -1.59 0.29
CA VAL A 69 4.10 -1.96 -0.66
C VAL A 69 3.89 -0.91 -1.76
N PRO A 70 3.64 0.38 -1.46
CA PRO A 70 3.54 1.40 -2.49
C PRO A 70 4.84 1.56 -3.30
N LEU A 71 6.00 1.33 -2.68
CA LEU A 71 7.29 1.37 -3.39
C LEU A 71 7.46 0.19 -4.36
N LEU A 72 6.99 -1.00 -4.01
CA LEU A 72 6.96 -2.14 -4.95
C LEU A 72 6.08 -1.83 -6.16
N ARG A 73 4.91 -1.23 -5.95
CA ARG A 73 4.03 -0.79 -7.05
C ARG A 73 4.70 0.28 -7.91
N HIS A 74 5.38 1.24 -7.30
CA HIS A 74 6.18 2.23 -8.02
C HIS A 74 7.29 1.59 -8.88
N LEU A 75 7.90 0.50 -8.41
CA LEU A 75 8.90 -0.28 -9.14
C LEU A 75 8.27 -1.23 -10.18
N GLY A 76 6.94 -1.23 -10.34
CA GLY A 76 6.24 -1.98 -11.36
C GLY A 76 5.98 -3.43 -11.02
N ILE A 77 5.89 -3.81 -9.74
CA ILE A 77 5.66 -5.20 -9.30
C ILE A 77 4.42 -5.82 -9.96
N ASP A 78 3.32 -5.07 -10.10
CA ASP A 78 2.08 -5.61 -10.66
C ASP A 78 2.26 -6.03 -12.13
N ALA A 79 2.91 -5.20 -12.95
CA ALA A 79 3.23 -5.53 -14.34
C ALA A 79 4.26 -6.66 -14.43
N PHE A 80 5.23 -6.68 -13.52
CA PHE A 80 6.24 -7.73 -13.44
C PHE A 80 5.59 -9.10 -13.14
N LEU A 81 4.66 -9.16 -12.18
CA LEU A 81 3.95 -10.39 -11.84
C LEU A 81 3.06 -10.86 -13.00
N ALA A 82 2.41 -9.95 -13.71
CA ALA A 82 1.63 -10.28 -14.91
C ALA A 82 2.51 -10.92 -16.00
N ALA A 83 3.77 -10.49 -16.15
CA ALA A 83 4.71 -11.06 -17.09
C ALA A 83 5.39 -12.37 -16.59
N HIS A 84 5.32 -12.66 -15.30
CA HIS A 84 5.97 -13.82 -14.66
C HIS A 84 4.99 -14.59 -13.75
N PRO A 85 4.00 -15.32 -14.32
CA PRO A 85 2.96 -16.00 -13.55
C PRO A 85 3.52 -16.94 -12.48
N ALA A 86 4.58 -17.71 -12.78
CA ALA A 86 5.20 -18.60 -11.80
C ALA A 86 5.74 -17.87 -10.55
N LEU A 87 6.18 -16.62 -10.69
CA LEU A 87 6.60 -15.79 -9.55
C LEU A 87 5.40 -15.17 -8.82
N ALA A 88 4.29 -14.94 -9.53
CA ALA A 88 3.04 -14.54 -8.91
C ALA A 88 2.45 -15.67 -8.07
N ASP A 89 2.39 -16.88 -8.62
CA ASP A 89 1.90 -18.09 -7.94
C ASP A 89 2.77 -18.44 -6.72
N ALA A 90 4.09 -18.19 -6.81
CA ALA A 90 5.01 -18.34 -5.69
C ALA A 90 5.01 -17.14 -4.73
N GLU A 91 4.04 -16.23 -4.81
CA GLU A 91 3.85 -15.12 -3.89
C GLU A 91 5.11 -14.23 -3.70
N LEU A 92 5.86 -13.94 -4.79
CA LEU A 92 7.09 -13.13 -4.75
C LEU A 92 7.00 -11.89 -3.86
N PRO A 93 5.90 -11.08 -3.86
CA PRO A 93 5.83 -9.90 -3.00
C PRO A 93 5.86 -10.23 -1.50
N LEU A 94 5.25 -11.35 -1.08
CA LEU A 94 5.33 -11.81 0.31
C LEU A 94 6.75 -12.23 0.67
N HIS A 95 7.44 -12.94 -0.22
CA HIS A 95 8.85 -13.26 -0.02
C HIS A 95 9.72 -12.02 0.13
N ILE A 96 9.48 -10.96 -0.66
CA ILE A 96 10.19 -9.68 -0.55
C ILE A 96 9.94 -9.06 0.83
N LEU A 97 8.69 -9.01 1.29
CA LEU A 97 8.35 -8.44 2.59
C LEU A 97 8.99 -9.25 3.73
N HIS A 98 8.93 -10.59 3.68
CA HIS A 98 9.53 -11.46 4.69
C HIS A 98 11.07 -11.39 4.71
N ASP A 99 11.74 -11.34 3.55
CA ASP A 99 13.20 -11.16 3.47
C ASP A 99 13.62 -9.82 4.07
N ILE A 100 12.89 -8.75 3.74
CA ILE A 100 13.16 -7.42 4.28
C ILE A 100 12.93 -7.40 5.80
N ALA A 101 11.82 -7.95 6.29
CA ALA A 101 11.50 -8.03 7.71
C ALA A 101 12.62 -8.76 8.48
N THR A 102 13.03 -9.93 8.00
CA THR A 102 14.11 -10.74 8.60
C THR A 102 15.42 -9.98 8.64
N ARG A 103 15.80 -9.31 7.54
CA ARG A 103 17.04 -8.49 7.48
C ARG A 103 16.98 -7.24 8.33
N CYS A 104 15.79 -6.74 8.64
CA CYS A 104 15.59 -5.62 9.55
C CYS A 104 15.50 -6.05 11.01
N GLY A 105 15.51 -7.35 11.30
CA GLY A 105 15.49 -7.93 12.64
C GLY A 105 14.08 -8.15 13.20
N ALA A 106 13.06 -8.20 12.34
CA ALA A 106 11.71 -8.55 12.79
C ALA A 106 11.68 -10.02 13.21
N PRO A 107 11.24 -10.33 14.44
CA PRO A 107 11.15 -11.71 14.91
C PRO A 107 10.05 -12.47 14.14
N PRO A 108 10.11 -13.82 14.11
CA PRO A 108 9.11 -14.62 13.41
C PRO A 108 7.68 -14.43 13.90
N ASP A 109 7.52 -14.14 15.18
CA ASP A 109 6.25 -13.89 15.88
C ASP A 109 5.83 -12.41 15.89
N ASP A 110 6.52 -11.53 15.13
CA ASP A 110 6.11 -10.14 14.98
C ASP A 110 4.66 -10.08 14.45
N PRO A 111 3.75 -9.33 15.10
CA PRO A 111 2.33 -9.27 14.75
C PRO A 111 2.08 -8.92 13.28
N LEU A 112 2.91 -8.07 12.69
CA LEU A 112 2.76 -7.71 11.29
C LEU A 112 3.16 -8.86 10.36
N ARG A 113 4.21 -9.62 10.72
CA ARG A 113 4.58 -10.82 9.95
C ARG A 113 3.50 -11.91 10.03
N LEU A 114 2.92 -12.12 11.21
CA LEU A 114 1.81 -13.06 11.40
C LEU A 114 0.57 -12.59 10.60
N ALA A 115 0.27 -11.29 10.59
CA ALA A 115 -0.84 -10.73 9.83
C ALA A 115 -0.65 -10.87 8.30
N LEU A 116 0.58 -10.79 7.81
CA LEU A 116 0.89 -11.01 6.39
C LEU A 116 0.74 -12.47 5.97
N GLY A 117 0.94 -13.40 6.89
CA GLY A 117 1.06 -14.83 6.57
C GLY A 117 2.44 -15.18 6.00
N ALA A 118 2.80 -16.45 6.02
CA ALA A 118 4.00 -16.93 5.37
C ALA A 118 3.74 -17.27 3.90
N PRO A 119 4.70 -17.06 2.98
CA PRO A 119 4.55 -17.52 1.61
C PRO A 119 4.46 -19.05 1.59
N SER A 120 3.60 -19.57 0.70
CA SER A 120 3.24 -21.01 0.68
C SER A 120 4.17 -21.86 -0.17
N LEU A 121 4.90 -21.26 -1.10
CA LEU A 121 5.78 -21.96 -2.04
C LEU A 121 7.17 -21.32 -2.06
N ASP A 122 8.18 -22.11 -2.39
CA ASP A 122 9.53 -21.60 -2.62
C ASP A 122 9.62 -20.81 -3.91
N LEU A 123 10.46 -19.75 -3.92
CA LEU A 123 10.69 -18.96 -5.11
C LEU A 123 11.54 -19.72 -6.13
N PRO A 124 11.10 -19.76 -7.40
CA PRO A 124 11.91 -20.33 -8.46
C PRO A 124 13.17 -19.48 -8.74
N HIS A 125 14.28 -20.14 -9.02
CA HIS A 125 15.56 -19.52 -9.42
C HIS A 125 15.57 -19.18 -10.93
N THR A 126 14.56 -18.44 -11.40
CA THR A 126 14.44 -18.06 -12.80
C THR A 126 15.29 -16.81 -13.09
N PRO A 127 16.09 -16.81 -14.15
CA PRO A 127 16.78 -15.61 -14.63
C PRO A 127 15.78 -14.49 -14.96
N ILE A 128 16.13 -13.25 -14.62
CA ILE A 128 15.29 -12.08 -14.85
C ILE A 128 15.97 -11.18 -15.88
N HIS A 129 15.23 -10.86 -16.93
CA HIS A 129 15.69 -10.02 -18.05
C HIS A 129 14.91 -8.69 -18.14
N ASP A 130 14.29 -8.25 -17.02
CA ASP A 130 13.59 -6.95 -16.97
C ASP A 130 14.61 -5.81 -16.86
N GLU A 131 14.83 -5.11 -17.97
CA GLU A 131 15.81 -4.01 -18.06
C GLU A 131 15.51 -2.87 -17.08
N ARG A 132 14.23 -2.57 -16.83
CA ARG A 132 13.83 -1.50 -15.90
C ARG A 132 14.19 -1.89 -14.48
N LEU A 133 13.89 -3.11 -14.08
CA LEU A 133 14.21 -3.62 -12.75
C LEU A 133 15.73 -3.73 -12.57
N LEU A 134 16.45 -4.21 -13.60
CA LEU A 134 17.91 -4.28 -13.60
C LEU A 134 18.54 -2.89 -13.45
N ALA A 135 18.07 -1.89 -14.20
CA ALA A 135 18.52 -0.50 -14.08
C ALA A 135 18.22 0.10 -12.72
N ALA A 136 17.02 -0.18 -12.17
CA ALA A 136 16.64 0.28 -10.83
C ALA A 136 17.50 -0.37 -9.73
N ALA A 137 17.77 -1.67 -9.83
CA ALA A 137 18.60 -2.40 -8.88
C ALA A 137 20.08 -2.01 -8.97
N GLY A 138 20.58 -1.74 -10.20
CA GLY A 138 21.99 -1.54 -10.49
C GLY A 138 22.83 -2.82 -10.29
N PRO A 139 24.16 -2.72 -10.24
CA PRO A 139 25.02 -3.88 -10.08
C PRO A 139 24.75 -4.58 -8.75
N ILE A 140 24.41 -5.87 -8.83
CA ILE A 140 24.16 -6.72 -7.68
C ILE A 140 24.96 -8.01 -7.80
N ARG A 141 25.26 -8.62 -6.66
CA ARG A 141 25.81 -9.98 -6.61
C ARG A 141 24.67 -10.94 -6.24
N LEU A 142 24.31 -11.79 -7.18
CA LEU A 142 23.38 -12.89 -6.95
C LEU A 142 24.18 -14.02 -6.30
N ARG A 143 24.08 -14.16 -5.01
CA ARG A 143 24.56 -15.36 -4.31
C ARG A 143 23.45 -16.41 -4.39
N ASP A 144 23.21 -17.13 -3.32
CA ASP A 144 22.18 -18.17 -3.22
C ASP A 144 20.74 -17.60 -3.09
N THR A 145 20.55 -16.31 -3.44
CA THR A 145 19.24 -15.63 -3.35
C THR A 145 18.55 -15.70 -4.71
N PRO A 146 17.26 -16.05 -4.79
CA PRO A 146 16.50 -16.00 -6.02
C PRO A 146 16.64 -14.65 -6.73
N PRO A 147 16.90 -14.62 -8.05
CA PRO A 147 17.24 -13.40 -8.77
C PRO A 147 16.19 -12.29 -8.62
N ALA A 148 14.90 -12.62 -8.75
CA ALA A 148 13.80 -11.65 -8.61
C ALA A 148 13.82 -10.99 -7.23
N LEU A 149 13.95 -11.77 -6.16
CA LEU A 149 14.01 -11.28 -4.79
C LEU A 149 15.19 -10.33 -4.56
N ALA A 150 16.37 -10.72 -5.06
CA ALA A 150 17.58 -9.93 -4.93
C ALA A 150 17.48 -8.59 -5.67
N LEU A 151 16.89 -8.60 -6.89
CA LEU A 151 16.70 -7.41 -7.73
C LEU A 151 15.72 -6.41 -7.07
N PHE A 152 14.53 -6.86 -6.67
CA PHE A 152 13.55 -5.97 -6.02
C PHE A 152 14.09 -5.39 -4.72
N ARG A 153 14.77 -6.20 -3.89
CA ARG A 153 15.41 -5.70 -2.68
C ARG A 153 16.47 -4.63 -2.97
N ALA A 154 17.30 -4.84 -3.99
CA ALA A 154 18.33 -3.86 -4.37
C ALA A 154 17.72 -2.58 -4.92
N ALA A 155 16.70 -2.70 -5.79
CA ALA A 155 15.96 -1.56 -6.32
C ALA A 155 15.28 -0.73 -5.22
N LEU A 156 14.61 -1.39 -4.26
CA LEU A 156 14.01 -0.74 -3.10
C LEU A 156 15.05 0.01 -2.26
N ARG A 157 16.14 -0.65 -1.90
CA ARG A 157 17.23 0.00 -1.13
C ARG A 157 17.76 1.25 -1.83
N ARG A 158 17.94 1.17 -3.14
CA ARG A 158 18.46 2.26 -3.94
C ARG A 158 17.44 3.40 -4.07
N HIS A 159 16.17 3.06 -4.28
CA HIS A 159 15.07 4.03 -4.36
C HIS A 159 14.90 4.80 -3.04
N VAL A 160 14.81 4.10 -1.91
CA VAL A 160 14.68 4.69 -0.58
C VAL A 160 15.89 5.58 -0.25
N ARG A 161 17.11 5.09 -0.53
CA ARG A 161 18.34 5.85 -0.24
C ARG A 161 18.44 7.13 -1.07
N ARG A 162 18.03 7.10 -2.34
CA ARG A 162 18.07 8.26 -3.23
C ARG A 162 16.97 9.27 -2.93
N GLY A 163 15.75 8.80 -2.73
CA GLY A 163 14.58 9.66 -2.60
C GLY A 163 14.36 10.19 -1.19
N ALA A 164 14.41 9.30 -0.19
CA ALA A 164 14.21 9.66 1.22
C ALA A 164 15.51 9.94 1.99
N ARG A 165 16.67 9.60 1.41
CA ARG A 165 18.01 9.72 2.04
C ARG A 165 18.17 8.91 3.34
N ILE A 166 17.39 7.89 3.53
CA ILE A 166 17.45 6.95 4.66
C ILE A 166 17.78 5.54 4.20
N GLY A 167 18.15 4.67 5.15
CA GLY A 167 18.32 3.24 4.90
C GLY A 167 16.98 2.49 4.87
N LEU A 168 16.92 1.35 4.20
CA LEU A 168 15.73 0.50 4.20
C LEU A 168 15.34 0.06 5.63
N ARG A 169 16.32 -0.22 6.48
CA ARG A 169 16.07 -0.54 7.89
C ARG A 169 15.38 0.62 8.63
N THR A 170 15.82 1.85 8.42
CA THR A 170 15.21 3.06 9.03
C THR A 170 13.77 3.27 8.53
N LEU A 171 13.48 2.89 7.28
CA LEU A 171 12.13 2.90 6.76
C LEU A 171 11.25 1.88 7.47
N VAL A 172 11.75 0.65 7.66
CA VAL A 172 11.00 -0.51 8.17
C VAL A 172 10.82 -0.48 9.67
N VAL A 173 11.89 -0.15 10.43
CA VAL A 173 11.86 -0.14 11.89
C VAL A 173 11.16 1.14 12.37
N ARG A 174 9.83 1.07 12.42
CA ARG A 174 8.92 2.12 12.89
C ARG A 174 7.83 1.50 13.73
N PRO A 175 7.69 1.89 15.00
CA PRO A 175 6.63 1.37 15.86
C PRO A 175 5.26 1.70 15.27
N ALA A 176 4.38 0.70 15.29
CA ALA A 176 2.99 0.85 14.87
C ALA A 176 2.06 -0.06 15.66
N ARG A 177 0.78 0.27 15.64
CA ARG A 177 -0.29 -0.66 16.01
C ARG A 177 -0.83 -1.33 14.76
N VAL A 178 -1.10 -2.62 14.84
CA VAL A 178 -1.59 -3.44 13.72
C VAL A 178 -2.99 -3.93 14.04
N TRP A 179 -3.92 -3.68 13.14
CA TRP A 179 -5.24 -4.30 13.15
C TRP A 179 -5.39 -5.13 11.88
N SER A 180 -5.62 -6.40 12.04
CA SER A 180 -5.74 -7.34 10.92
C SER A 180 -7.11 -7.98 10.90
N SER A 181 -7.72 -8.03 9.71
CA SER A 181 -8.92 -8.79 9.40
C SER A 181 -8.73 -9.57 8.11
N ARG A 182 -9.75 -10.31 7.68
CA ARG A 182 -9.70 -11.02 6.40
C ARG A 182 -9.52 -10.09 5.19
N THR A 183 -10.03 -8.88 5.27
CA THR A 183 -10.10 -7.93 4.14
C THR A 183 -9.26 -6.68 4.31
N HIS A 184 -8.83 -6.37 5.54
CA HIS A 184 -8.11 -5.13 5.85
C HIS A 184 -6.89 -5.40 6.72
N LEU A 185 -5.90 -4.58 6.52
CA LEU A 185 -4.69 -4.49 7.32
C LEU A 185 -4.43 -3.01 7.59
N ASP A 186 -4.76 -2.57 8.79
CA ASP A 186 -4.65 -1.18 9.21
C ASP A 186 -3.42 -1.00 10.11
N LEU A 187 -2.66 0.05 9.88
CA LEU A 187 -1.53 0.42 10.72
C LEU A 187 -1.71 1.83 11.29
N GLY A 188 -1.56 1.95 12.60
CA GLY A 188 -1.57 3.21 13.30
C GLY A 188 -0.16 3.65 13.69
N PHE A 189 0.25 4.81 13.20
CA PHE A 189 1.52 5.45 13.55
C PHE A 189 1.29 6.66 14.43
N ALA A 190 2.22 6.94 15.33
CA ALA A 190 2.23 8.19 16.06
C ALA A 190 2.58 9.37 15.13
N MET A 191 2.03 10.56 15.39
CA MET A 191 2.23 11.74 14.53
C MET A 191 3.69 12.20 14.46
N ASP A 192 4.44 12.02 15.52
CA ASP A 192 5.88 12.36 15.60
C ASP A 192 6.75 11.47 14.69
N LEU A 193 6.21 10.35 14.19
CA LEU A 193 6.89 9.47 13.25
C LEU A 193 6.70 9.87 11.78
N VAL A 194 5.97 10.95 11.50
CA VAL A 194 5.82 11.47 10.12
C VAL A 194 7.16 11.99 9.63
N ASP A 195 7.61 11.49 8.49
CA ASP A 195 8.91 11.80 7.89
C ASP A 195 8.71 12.33 6.46
N LEU A 196 9.14 13.57 6.23
CA LEU A 196 9.00 14.23 4.93
C LEU A 196 9.74 13.50 3.80
N GLY A 197 10.84 12.82 4.11
CA GLY A 197 11.56 12.00 3.15
C GLY A 197 10.73 10.81 2.68
N ILE A 198 10.05 10.14 3.61
CA ILE A 198 9.13 9.02 3.33
C ILE A 198 7.94 9.49 2.50
N ARG A 199 7.35 10.63 2.87
CA ARG A 199 6.25 11.23 2.12
C ARG A 199 6.66 11.63 0.70
N ARG A 200 7.86 12.18 0.52
CA ARG A 200 8.39 12.57 -0.79
C ARG A 200 8.49 11.40 -1.77
N ILE A 201 8.82 10.21 -1.29
CA ILE A 201 8.86 9.00 -2.13
C ILE A 201 7.52 8.26 -2.19
N GLY A 202 6.47 8.79 -1.56
CA GLY A 202 5.13 8.21 -1.59
C GLY A 202 4.99 6.91 -0.80
N ALA A 203 5.92 6.61 0.11
CA ALA A 203 5.90 5.34 0.84
C ALA A 203 4.81 5.28 1.92
N ASP A 204 4.36 6.42 2.43
CA ASP A 204 3.28 6.54 3.42
C ASP A 204 1.90 6.80 2.79
N LEU A 205 1.80 6.73 1.47
CA LEU A 205 0.51 6.79 0.78
C LEU A 205 -0.27 5.49 0.98
N HIS A 206 -1.57 5.61 1.18
CA HIS A 206 -2.44 4.44 1.29
C HIS A 206 -2.34 3.56 0.03
N PRO A 207 -1.87 2.32 0.14
CA PRO A 207 -1.83 1.43 -1.03
C PRO A 207 -3.23 1.09 -1.56
N GLY A 208 -4.26 1.20 -0.70
CA GLY A 208 -5.60 0.75 -1.03
C GLY A 208 -5.66 -0.77 -1.15
N HIS A 209 -6.43 -1.28 -2.11
CA HIS A 209 -6.47 -2.70 -2.40
C HIS A 209 -5.17 -3.19 -3.02
N VAL A 210 -4.61 -4.24 -2.43
CA VAL A 210 -3.38 -4.90 -2.89
C VAL A 210 -3.75 -6.30 -3.39
N PRO A 211 -3.83 -6.51 -4.72
CA PRO A 211 -4.37 -7.74 -5.31
C PRO A 211 -3.65 -9.01 -4.84
N TRP A 212 -2.32 -9.01 -4.84
CA TRP A 212 -1.50 -10.15 -4.43
C TRP A 212 -1.53 -10.44 -2.92
N LEU A 213 -2.07 -9.53 -2.10
CA LEU A 213 -2.34 -9.75 -0.67
C LEU A 213 -3.82 -10.05 -0.40
N GLY A 214 -4.71 -9.74 -1.35
CA GLY A 214 -6.16 -9.89 -1.21
C GLY A 214 -6.76 -8.98 -0.14
N ARG A 215 -6.09 -7.88 0.24
CA ARG A 215 -6.49 -7.00 1.34
C ARG A 215 -6.35 -5.53 1.00
N MET A 216 -7.14 -4.71 1.69
CA MET A 216 -6.97 -3.26 1.77
C MET A 216 -5.91 -2.94 2.80
N ILE A 217 -5.02 -2.00 2.50
CA ILE A 217 -4.03 -1.48 3.46
C ILE A 217 -4.30 -0.01 3.70
N HIS A 218 -4.41 0.37 4.98
CA HIS A 218 -4.58 1.76 5.40
C HIS A 218 -3.54 2.15 6.44
N PHE A 219 -3.03 3.37 6.32
CA PHE A 219 -2.12 3.98 7.28
C PHE A 219 -2.84 5.10 8.03
N HIS A 220 -2.88 5.03 9.34
CA HIS A 220 -3.48 6.03 10.20
C HIS A 220 -2.37 6.76 10.95
N HIS A 221 -2.37 8.08 10.87
CA HIS A 221 -1.45 8.93 11.63
C HIS A 221 -2.29 9.71 12.65
N GLY A 222 -1.99 9.58 13.93
CA GLY A 222 -2.79 10.20 14.99
C GLY A 222 -2.02 10.38 16.29
N HIS A 223 -2.56 11.24 17.17
CA HIS A 223 -2.09 11.39 18.55
C HIS A 223 -2.51 10.18 19.38
N GLN A 224 -2.03 8.99 19.02
CA GLN A 224 -2.29 7.81 19.82
C GLN A 224 -1.20 7.72 20.88
N HIS A 225 -1.59 7.82 22.14
CA HIS A 225 -0.72 7.44 23.25
C HIS A 225 -0.42 5.94 23.11
N PHE A 226 0.80 5.63 22.78
CA PHE A 226 1.31 4.25 22.69
C PHE A 226 1.56 3.68 24.09
#